data_2a8de18b4a2cfeed5d6d4c13bc40a17f
#
_entry.id   2a8de18b4a2cfeed5d6d4c13bc40a17f
#
_cell.length_a   1.000
_cell.length_b   1.000
_cell.length_c   1.000
_cell.angle_alpha   90.00
_cell.angle_beta   90.00
_cell.angle_gamma   90.00
#
_symmetry.space_group_name_H-M   'P 1'
#
loop_
_entity.id
_entity.type
_entity.pdbx_description
1 polymer ?
#
loop_
_entity_poly.entity_id
_entity_poly.type
_entity_poly.pdbx_seq_one_letter_code
_entity_poly.pdbx_strand_id
1 'polypeptide(L)'
;MRAALQVLRRAPRLRHQSTAAAQKTVDDAFLASLEALATTSQSPDVRKLHGDDESHHEPIPPEVVAFPESTEEVVAILKLCNEQSIAVVPYGAGTSLEGHIQASRGGVCVDVSKLDQMVAEHPEDLDCRVQAGMTRKAVNSALRHTGLHFPVDPGADATIGGMAACGASGTTSVRYGTMRDNVLGLTAVLADGTVLETGSRARKSSAGYDVTKLFLGSEGTLGVITEVALRLHPVPMCVEAATARFDSLEEAADAVQALLLHGVSVARCELLDATAIDAFNAFS
;
A
#
# COMPACT_ATOMS: atom_id res chain seq x y z
N MET A 1 18.47 30.17 3.66
CA MET A 1 18.07 29.01 4.45
C MET A 1 17.74 29.30 5.93
N ARG A 2 18.52 30.10 6.69
CA ARG A 2 18.21 30.39 8.11
C ARG A 2 16.94 31.25 8.34
N ALA A 3 16.56 32.13 7.42
CA ALA A 3 15.37 32.98 7.55
C ALA A 3 14.05 32.20 7.34
N ALA A 4 14.00 31.18 6.49
CA ALA A 4 12.83 30.34 6.25
C ALA A 4 12.49 29.45 7.46
N LEU A 5 13.48 29.00 8.22
CA LEU A 5 13.29 28.20 9.43
C LEU A 5 12.71 29.03 10.61
N GLN A 6 12.91 30.35 10.62
CA GLN A 6 12.36 31.23 11.68
C GLN A 6 10.88 31.54 11.47
N VAL A 7 10.37 31.52 10.22
CA VAL A 7 8.96 31.75 9.92
C VAL A 7 8.11 30.55 10.35
N LEU A 8 8.62 29.32 10.18
CA LEU A 8 7.90 28.11 10.60
C LEU A 8 7.77 27.94 12.12
N ARG A 9 8.63 28.60 12.92
CA ARG A 9 8.56 28.58 14.38
C ARG A 9 7.52 29.55 14.96
N ARG A 10 6.96 30.45 14.17
CA ARG A 10 5.99 31.47 14.59
C ARG A 10 4.56 31.24 14.10
N ALA A 11 4.31 30.16 13.35
CA ALA A 11 2.94 29.79 13.03
C ALA A 11 2.21 29.42 14.33
N PRO A 12 1.07 30.08 14.67
CA PRO A 12 0.28 29.66 15.80
C PRO A 12 -0.10 28.21 15.58
N ARG A 13 0.20 27.35 16.56
CA ARG A 13 -0.35 25.99 16.57
C ARG A 13 -1.87 26.17 16.64
N LEU A 14 -2.54 26.05 15.50
CA LEU A 14 -3.97 25.86 15.44
C LEU A 14 -4.24 24.56 16.21
N ARG A 15 -4.57 24.70 17.51
CA ARG A 15 -5.24 23.63 18.22
C ARG A 15 -6.59 23.52 17.55
N HIS A 16 -6.71 22.63 16.56
CA HIS A 16 -8.01 22.10 16.23
C HIS A 16 -8.52 21.41 17.50
N GLN A 17 -9.32 22.14 18.26
CA GLN A 17 -10.31 21.50 19.11
C GLN A 17 -11.33 20.90 18.14
N SER A 18 -11.01 19.73 17.61
CA SER A 18 -12.03 18.87 17.07
C SER A 18 -13.01 18.64 18.23
N THR A 19 -14.24 19.13 18.08
CA THR A 19 -15.38 18.60 18.79
C THR A 19 -15.64 17.21 18.20
N ALA A 20 -14.71 16.28 18.40
CA ALA A 20 -14.91 14.90 18.04
C ALA A 20 -16.12 14.44 18.85
N ALA A 21 -17.21 14.11 18.14
CA ALA A 21 -18.28 13.34 18.75
C ALA A 21 -17.63 12.18 19.51
N ALA A 22 -18.11 11.91 20.72
CA ALA A 22 -17.57 10.83 21.53
C ALA A 22 -17.57 9.55 20.69
N GLN A 23 -16.36 9.06 20.41
CA GLN A 23 -16.20 7.86 19.59
C GLN A 23 -16.81 6.70 20.37
N LYS A 24 -17.67 5.93 19.71
CA LYS A 24 -18.23 4.73 20.32
C LYS A 24 -17.18 3.61 20.27
N THR A 25 -17.18 2.81 21.31
CA THR A 25 -16.44 1.55 21.40
C THR A 25 -17.30 0.40 20.85
N VAL A 26 -16.66 -0.68 20.47
CA VAL A 26 -17.33 -1.90 20.03
C VAL A 26 -18.03 -2.53 21.25
N ASP A 27 -19.37 -2.55 21.23
CA ASP A 27 -20.19 -3.24 22.23
C ASP A 27 -20.67 -4.60 21.72
N ASP A 28 -21.27 -5.41 22.61
CA ASP A 28 -21.72 -6.77 22.26
C ASP A 28 -22.78 -6.77 21.15
N ALA A 29 -23.63 -5.74 21.08
CA ALA A 29 -24.67 -5.63 20.04
C ALA A 29 -24.06 -5.30 18.67
N PHE A 30 -23.08 -4.41 18.63
CA PHE A 30 -22.31 -4.15 17.43
C PHE A 30 -21.55 -5.38 16.97
N LEU A 31 -20.87 -6.07 17.91
CA LEU A 31 -20.10 -7.28 17.61
C LEU A 31 -21.00 -8.38 16.99
N ALA A 32 -22.15 -8.65 17.58
CA ALA A 32 -23.12 -9.62 17.02
C ALA A 32 -23.57 -9.24 15.60
N SER A 33 -23.74 -7.94 15.34
CA SER A 33 -24.08 -7.44 13.99
C SER A 33 -22.92 -7.62 13.01
N LEU A 34 -21.68 -7.38 13.44
CA LEU A 34 -20.48 -7.55 12.63
C LEU A 34 -20.20 -9.01 12.30
N GLU A 35 -20.38 -9.91 13.28
CA GLU A 35 -20.25 -11.38 13.11
C GLU A 35 -21.25 -11.96 12.12
N ALA A 36 -22.40 -11.33 11.96
CA ALA A 36 -23.39 -11.72 10.94
C ALA A 36 -22.98 -11.30 9.51
N LEU A 37 -22.01 -10.39 9.35
CA LEU A 37 -21.55 -9.87 8.05
C LEU A 37 -20.30 -10.56 7.54
N ALA A 38 -19.36 -10.90 8.44
CA ALA A 38 -18.08 -11.50 8.07
C ALA A 38 -17.46 -12.28 9.23
N THR A 39 -16.48 -13.10 8.94
CA THR A 39 -15.65 -13.73 10.00
C THR A 39 -14.94 -12.67 10.81
N THR A 40 -14.98 -12.77 12.13
CA THR A 40 -14.32 -11.83 13.06
C THR A 40 -13.41 -12.53 14.06
N SER A 41 -12.52 -11.75 14.66
CA SER A 41 -11.69 -12.22 15.78
C SER A 41 -11.47 -11.12 16.81
N GLN A 42 -11.68 -11.48 18.07
CA GLN A 42 -11.28 -10.68 19.24
C GLN A 42 -10.10 -11.29 20.00
N SER A 43 -9.46 -12.34 19.45
CA SER A 43 -8.29 -12.95 20.06
C SER A 43 -7.21 -11.90 20.33
N PRO A 44 -6.64 -11.82 21.53
CA PRO A 44 -5.59 -10.86 21.86
C PRO A 44 -4.38 -10.93 20.91
N ASP A 45 -4.00 -12.13 20.48
CA ASP A 45 -2.85 -12.34 19.59
C ASP A 45 -3.16 -11.82 18.18
N VAL A 46 -4.36 -12.10 17.67
CA VAL A 46 -4.80 -11.58 16.36
C VAL A 46 -4.88 -10.06 16.40
N ARG A 47 -5.51 -9.49 17.41
CA ARG A 47 -5.61 -8.03 17.56
C ARG A 47 -4.25 -7.37 17.68
N LYS A 48 -3.32 -7.98 18.44
CA LYS A 48 -1.95 -7.48 18.56
C LYS A 48 -1.25 -7.45 17.20
N LEU A 49 -1.34 -8.53 16.43
CA LEU A 49 -0.76 -8.60 15.08
C LEU A 49 -1.29 -7.47 14.15
N HIS A 50 -2.58 -7.12 14.27
CA HIS A 50 -3.23 -6.11 13.45
C HIS A 50 -3.08 -4.67 13.99
N GLY A 51 -2.34 -4.46 15.05
CA GLY A 51 -1.96 -3.16 15.58
C GLY A 51 -0.46 -2.95 15.60
N ASP A 52 0.31 -3.90 15.04
CA ASP A 52 1.76 -3.92 15.01
C ASP A 52 2.25 -3.89 13.57
N ASP A 53 3.26 -3.07 13.26
CA ASP A 53 3.92 -2.99 11.97
C ASP A 53 5.44 -2.85 12.17
N GLU A 54 6.19 -2.74 11.08
CA GLU A 54 7.64 -2.59 11.13
C GLU A 54 8.12 -1.17 11.54
N SER A 55 7.21 -0.32 12.06
CA SER A 55 7.57 1.01 12.55
C SER A 55 8.20 0.96 13.95
N HIS A 56 8.67 2.11 14.43
CA HIS A 56 9.20 2.26 15.79
C HIS A 56 8.11 2.53 16.86
N HIS A 57 6.85 2.57 16.45
CA HIS A 57 5.75 2.85 17.35
C HIS A 57 5.37 1.63 18.19
N GLU A 58 4.90 1.87 19.41
CA GLU A 58 4.31 0.81 20.22
C GLU A 58 2.99 0.34 19.59
N PRO A 59 2.74 -0.97 19.53
CA PRO A 59 1.53 -1.52 18.94
C PRO A 59 0.25 -1.00 19.60
N ILE A 60 -0.73 -0.59 18.78
CA ILE A 60 -2.06 -0.18 19.25
C ILE A 60 -3.11 -1.07 18.58
N PRO A 61 -3.53 -2.17 19.26
CA PRO A 61 -4.45 -3.14 18.70
C PRO A 61 -5.86 -2.57 18.47
N PRO A 62 -6.58 -3.01 17.40
CA PRO A 62 -8.00 -2.74 17.24
C PRO A 62 -8.84 -3.47 18.30
N GLU A 63 -10.12 -3.11 18.43
CA GLU A 63 -11.04 -3.80 19.35
C GLU A 63 -11.51 -5.15 18.77
N VAL A 64 -11.63 -5.24 17.46
CA VAL A 64 -11.98 -6.45 16.71
C VAL A 64 -11.35 -6.42 15.31
N VAL A 65 -11.03 -7.59 14.78
CA VAL A 65 -10.59 -7.77 13.38
C VAL A 65 -11.70 -8.46 12.61
N ALA A 66 -12.07 -7.93 11.44
CA ALA A 66 -13.01 -8.52 10.49
C ALA A 66 -12.26 -8.95 9.22
N PHE A 67 -12.60 -10.12 8.70
CA PHE A 67 -11.98 -10.76 7.53
C PHE A 67 -13.02 -10.92 6.41
N PRO A 68 -13.35 -9.85 5.67
CA PRO A 68 -14.27 -9.94 4.55
C PRO A 68 -13.70 -10.78 3.40
N GLU A 69 -14.58 -11.52 2.71
CA GLU A 69 -14.27 -12.36 1.56
C GLU A 69 -14.79 -11.77 0.23
N SER A 70 -15.50 -10.65 0.31
CA SER A 70 -16.04 -9.94 -0.88
C SER A 70 -16.08 -8.42 -0.68
N THR A 71 -16.16 -7.68 -1.79
CA THR A 71 -16.39 -6.22 -1.75
C THR A 71 -17.72 -5.88 -1.08
N GLU A 72 -18.74 -6.70 -1.26
CA GLU A 72 -20.07 -6.53 -0.66
C GLU A 72 -20.02 -6.63 0.87
N GLU A 73 -19.22 -7.55 1.40
CA GLU A 73 -18.99 -7.65 2.85
C GLU A 73 -18.24 -6.42 3.39
N VAL A 74 -17.25 -5.90 2.66
CA VAL A 74 -16.60 -4.64 3.01
C VAL A 74 -17.59 -3.48 3.04
N VAL A 75 -18.50 -3.41 2.05
CA VAL A 75 -19.59 -2.41 2.01
C VAL A 75 -20.48 -2.51 3.24
N ALA A 76 -20.89 -3.72 3.61
CA ALA A 76 -21.78 -3.94 4.76
C ALA A 76 -21.08 -3.55 6.08
N ILE A 77 -19.81 -3.94 6.25
CA ILE A 77 -19.00 -3.60 7.43
C ILE A 77 -18.85 -2.08 7.55
N LEU A 78 -18.47 -1.37 6.45
CA LEU A 78 -18.26 0.07 6.49
C LEU A 78 -19.56 0.83 6.78
N LYS A 79 -20.70 0.41 6.22
CA LYS A 79 -22.02 0.97 6.55
C LYS A 79 -22.33 0.82 8.02
N LEU A 80 -22.17 -0.38 8.58
CA LEU A 80 -22.41 -0.65 10.00
C LEU A 80 -21.49 0.25 10.88
N CYS A 81 -20.21 0.34 10.56
CA CYS A 81 -19.27 1.19 11.29
C CYS A 81 -19.65 2.68 11.21
N ASN A 82 -20.03 3.15 10.01
CA ASN A 82 -20.42 4.53 9.80
C ASN A 82 -21.70 4.90 10.57
N GLU A 83 -22.73 4.07 10.52
CA GLU A 83 -24.00 4.26 11.25
C GLU A 83 -23.77 4.31 12.77
N GLN A 84 -22.85 3.51 13.27
CA GLN A 84 -22.51 3.46 14.70
C GLN A 84 -21.40 4.42 15.11
N SER A 85 -20.78 5.15 14.17
CA SER A 85 -19.61 6.02 14.42
C SER A 85 -18.44 5.27 15.05
N ILE A 86 -18.17 4.04 14.58
CA ILE A 86 -17.02 3.21 14.94
C ILE A 86 -15.88 3.47 13.96
N ALA A 87 -14.65 3.62 14.46
CA ALA A 87 -13.48 3.80 13.62
C ALA A 87 -13.13 2.53 12.85
N VAL A 88 -12.58 2.71 11.64
CA VAL A 88 -12.10 1.60 10.78
C VAL A 88 -10.64 1.82 10.42
N VAL A 89 -9.86 0.75 10.48
CA VAL A 89 -8.47 0.70 10.02
C VAL A 89 -8.36 -0.43 8.99
N PRO A 90 -8.09 -0.13 7.71
CA PRO A 90 -7.81 -1.17 6.72
C PRO A 90 -6.45 -1.82 6.98
N TYR A 91 -6.37 -3.13 6.72
CA TYR A 91 -5.14 -3.91 6.93
C TYR A 91 -4.90 -4.85 5.74
N GLY A 92 -3.65 -5.05 5.37
CA GLY A 92 -3.22 -5.99 4.35
C GLY A 92 -2.19 -6.98 4.91
N ALA A 93 -0.88 -6.71 4.73
CA ALA A 93 0.20 -7.56 5.21
C ALA A 93 0.94 -7.01 6.47
N GLY A 94 0.63 -5.81 6.93
CA GLY A 94 1.27 -5.19 8.11
C GLY A 94 2.75 -4.85 7.93
N THR A 95 3.26 -4.82 6.72
CA THR A 95 4.70 -4.63 6.41
C THR A 95 5.10 -3.17 6.21
N SER A 96 4.29 -2.24 6.66
CA SER A 96 4.53 -0.81 6.57
C SER A 96 5.48 -0.32 7.68
N LEU A 97 6.05 0.88 7.47
CA LEU A 97 7.02 1.51 8.38
C LEU A 97 6.47 2.79 9.05
N GLU A 98 5.20 3.15 8.80
CA GLU A 98 4.67 4.49 9.13
C GLU A 98 3.68 4.48 10.31
N GLY A 99 3.30 3.30 10.82
CA GLY A 99 2.36 3.18 11.94
C GLY A 99 0.89 3.49 11.59
N HIS A 100 0.52 3.59 10.31
CA HIS A 100 -0.83 3.97 9.89
C HIS A 100 -1.88 2.88 10.12
N ILE A 101 -1.45 1.63 10.36
CA ILE A 101 -2.37 0.52 10.70
C ILE A 101 -2.73 0.48 12.20
N GLN A 102 -2.13 1.33 13.02
CA GLN A 102 -2.40 1.35 14.44
C GLN A 102 -3.78 1.92 14.74
N ALA A 103 -4.56 1.20 15.53
CA ALA A 103 -5.92 1.57 15.88
C ALA A 103 -5.95 2.60 17.02
N SER A 104 -5.35 3.78 16.81
CA SER A 104 -5.24 4.83 17.83
C SER A 104 -6.58 5.33 18.38
N ARG A 105 -7.66 4.97 17.70
CA ARG A 105 -9.04 5.25 18.11
C ARG A 105 -9.84 3.97 18.42
N GLY A 106 -9.20 2.81 18.58
CA GLY A 106 -9.90 1.53 18.69
C GLY A 106 -10.68 1.17 17.42
N GLY A 107 -11.81 0.52 17.58
CA GLY A 107 -12.71 0.18 16.46
C GLY A 107 -12.35 -1.11 15.74
N VAL A 108 -12.73 -1.19 14.46
CA VAL A 108 -12.64 -2.38 13.62
C VAL A 108 -11.42 -2.30 12.70
N CYS A 109 -10.57 -3.33 12.73
CA CYS A 109 -9.62 -3.58 11.67
C CYS A 109 -10.27 -4.40 10.57
N VAL A 110 -10.22 -3.93 9.32
CA VAL A 110 -10.73 -4.65 8.15
C VAL A 110 -9.53 -5.25 7.40
N ASP A 111 -9.31 -6.54 7.63
CA ASP A 111 -8.25 -7.31 6.98
C ASP A 111 -8.71 -7.85 5.63
N VAL A 112 -8.13 -7.29 4.55
CA VAL A 112 -8.48 -7.67 3.17
C VAL A 112 -7.71 -8.89 2.66
N SER A 113 -6.97 -9.60 3.49
CA SER A 113 -6.14 -10.75 3.07
C SER A 113 -6.92 -11.90 2.42
N LYS A 114 -8.24 -11.99 2.70
CA LYS A 114 -9.14 -12.96 2.08
C LYS A 114 -9.62 -12.54 0.68
N LEU A 115 -9.42 -11.30 0.29
CA LEU A 115 -9.66 -10.81 -1.06
C LEU A 115 -8.41 -11.11 -1.91
N ASP A 116 -8.16 -12.38 -2.23
CA ASP A 116 -6.88 -12.87 -2.77
C ASP A 116 -6.97 -13.45 -4.18
N GLN A 117 -8.04 -13.15 -4.92
CA GLN A 117 -8.29 -13.73 -6.23
C GLN A 117 -7.73 -12.89 -7.39
N MET A 118 -7.26 -13.57 -8.45
CA MET A 118 -7.08 -12.99 -9.77
C MET A 118 -8.46 -12.82 -10.41
N VAL A 119 -8.92 -11.58 -10.57
CA VAL A 119 -10.25 -11.27 -11.11
C VAL A 119 -10.29 -11.41 -12.63
N ALA A 120 -9.25 -10.92 -13.31
CA ALA A 120 -9.14 -11.01 -14.77
C ALA A 120 -7.67 -10.88 -15.22
N GLU A 121 -7.35 -11.58 -16.32
CA GLU A 121 -6.06 -11.51 -17.01
C GLU A 121 -6.28 -11.09 -18.46
N HIS A 122 -5.49 -10.11 -18.92
CA HIS A 122 -5.53 -9.63 -20.31
C HIS A 122 -4.09 -9.50 -20.84
N PRO A 123 -3.42 -10.63 -21.16
CA PRO A 123 -2.03 -10.62 -21.56
C PRO A 123 -1.76 -9.80 -22.83
N GLU A 124 -2.69 -9.80 -23.78
CA GLU A 124 -2.57 -9.04 -25.03
C GLU A 124 -2.59 -7.53 -24.82
N ASP A 125 -3.27 -7.07 -23.75
CA ASP A 125 -3.37 -5.67 -23.36
C ASP A 125 -2.32 -5.27 -22.32
N LEU A 126 -1.55 -6.24 -21.82
CA LEU A 126 -0.53 -6.07 -20.77
C LEU A 126 -1.13 -5.54 -19.47
N ASP A 127 -2.26 -6.09 -19.05
CA ASP A 127 -2.90 -5.77 -17.78
C ASP A 127 -3.54 -6.98 -17.10
N CYS A 128 -3.80 -6.86 -15.81
CA CYS A 128 -4.64 -7.77 -15.07
C CYS A 128 -5.42 -7.00 -13.99
N ARG A 129 -6.46 -7.63 -13.45
CA ARG A 129 -7.22 -7.13 -12.30
C ARG A 129 -7.15 -8.16 -11.18
N VAL A 130 -6.79 -7.70 -9.99
CA VAL A 130 -6.62 -8.55 -8.81
C VAL A 130 -7.36 -7.98 -7.62
N GLN A 131 -7.78 -8.83 -6.70
CA GLN A 131 -8.28 -8.41 -5.40
C GLN A 131 -7.11 -7.89 -4.51
N ALA A 132 -7.44 -7.00 -3.59
CA ALA A 132 -6.48 -6.20 -2.82
C ALA A 132 -5.58 -7.01 -1.88
N GLY A 133 -6.06 -8.15 -1.38
CA GLY A 133 -5.33 -9.06 -0.50
C GLY A 133 -4.33 -9.97 -1.21
N MET A 134 -4.39 -10.06 -2.54
CA MET A 134 -3.42 -10.85 -3.29
C MET A 134 -2.02 -10.26 -3.14
N THR A 135 -1.01 -11.10 -2.82
CA THR A 135 0.38 -10.60 -2.68
C THR A 135 1.05 -10.45 -4.05
N ARG A 136 2.06 -9.58 -4.12
CA ARG A 136 2.87 -9.42 -5.34
C ARG A 136 3.45 -10.74 -5.85
N LYS A 137 3.93 -11.59 -4.94
CA LYS A 137 4.48 -12.91 -5.33
C LYS A 137 3.39 -13.81 -5.89
N ALA A 138 2.20 -13.80 -5.29
CA ALA A 138 1.06 -14.57 -5.77
C ALA A 138 0.63 -14.10 -7.17
N VAL A 139 0.54 -12.78 -7.42
CA VAL A 139 0.28 -12.21 -8.74
C VAL A 139 1.28 -12.71 -9.78
N ASN A 140 2.58 -12.58 -9.50
CA ASN A 140 3.62 -13.01 -10.44
C ASN A 140 3.67 -14.54 -10.60
N SER A 141 3.26 -15.30 -9.60
CA SER A 141 3.12 -16.75 -9.71
C SER A 141 1.96 -17.15 -10.62
N ALA A 142 0.81 -16.48 -10.51
CA ALA A 142 -0.34 -16.70 -11.38
C ALA A 142 -0.02 -16.36 -12.85
N LEU A 143 0.71 -15.27 -13.09
CA LEU A 143 1.06 -14.79 -14.43
C LEU A 143 2.19 -15.56 -15.13
N ARG A 144 2.81 -16.57 -14.52
CA ARG A 144 3.99 -17.28 -15.10
C ARG A 144 3.76 -17.80 -16.51
N HIS A 145 2.55 -18.23 -16.84
CA HIS A 145 2.20 -18.81 -18.13
C HIS A 145 2.12 -17.76 -19.24
N THR A 146 2.02 -16.46 -18.90
CA THR A 146 1.86 -15.38 -19.88
C THR A 146 3.19 -14.78 -20.38
N GLY A 147 4.29 -15.03 -19.68
CA GLY A 147 5.57 -14.33 -19.94
C GLY A 147 5.56 -12.86 -19.47
N LEU A 148 4.57 -12.47 -18.69
CA LEU A 148 4.44 -11.14 -18.11
C LEU A 148 4.69 -11.16 -16.60
N HIS A 149 4.97 -9.97 -16.04
CA HIS A 149 5.11 -9.80 -14.61
C HIS A 149 4.66 -8.40 -14.14
N PHE A 150 4.29 -8.31 -12.89
CA PHE A 150 4.11 -7.04 -12.19
C PHE A 150 5.44 -6.63 -11.54
N PRO A 151 6.01 -5.45 -11.91
CA PRO A 151 7.42 -5.17 -11.64
C PRO A 151 7.71 -4.51 -10.29
N VAL A 152 6.73 -3.86 -9.65
CA VAL A 152 6.99 -3.12 -8.39
C VAL A 152 7.35 -4.09 -7.28
N ASP A 153 8.55 -3.95 -6.71
CA ASP A 153 9.18 -4.95 -5.85
C ASP A 153 9.62 -4.39 -4.48
N PRO A 154 8.67 -4.04 -3.59
CA PRO A 154 9.04 -3.68 -2.22
C PRO A 154 9.78 -4.84 -1.54
N GLY A 155 10.58 -4.52 -0.51
CA GLY A 155 11.39 -5.52 0.21
C GLY A 155 10.55 -6.65 0.83
N ALA A 156 9.35 -6.34 1.30
CA ALA A 156 8.42 -7.29 1.89
C ALA A 156 7.48 -7.92 0.84
N ASP A 157 6.88 -9.07 1.18
CA ASP A 157 5.79 -9.66 0.38
C ASP A 157 4.46 -9.02 0.76
N ALA A 158 4.25 -7.81 0.27
CA ALA A 158 3.09 -6.99 0.57
C ALA A 158 1.88 -7.36 -0.32
N THR A 159 0.68 -7.09 0.19
CA THR A 159 -0.57 -7.18 -0.58
C THR A 159 -0.68 -6.03 -1.58
N ILE A 160 -1.29 -6.30 -2.73
CA ILE A 160 -1.46 -5.30 -3.80
C ILE A 160 -2.26 -4.08 -3.32
N GLY A 161 -3.30 -4.29 -2.52
CA GLY A 161 -4.07 -3.19 -1.92
C GLY A 161 -3.24 -2.35 -0.95
N GLY A 162 -2.44 -2.99 -0.10
CA GLY A 162 -1.49 -2.31 0.79
C GLY A 162 -0.43 -1.53 0.01
N MET A 163 0.15 -2.15 -1.04
CA MET A 163 1.09 -1.47 -1.93
C MET A 163 0.47 -0.24 -2.60
N ALA A 164 -0.79 -0.34 -3.05
CA ALA A 164 -1.51 0.78 -3.63
C ALA A 164 -1.77 1.88 -2.59
N ALA A 165 -2.30 1.51 -1.42
CA ALA A 165 -2.60 2.44 -0.34
C ALA A 165 -1.37 3.19 0.18
N CYS A 166 -0.19 2.53 0.25
CA CYS A 166 1.06 3.15 0.68
C CYS A 166 1.85 3.82 -0.46
N GLY A 167 1.40 3.69 -1.73
CA GLY A 167 2.14 4.20 -2.88
C GLY A 167 3.51 3.54 -3.04
N ALA A 168 3.60 2.23 -2.79
CA ALA A 168 4.84 1.48 -2.72
C ALA A 168 5.74 1.64 -3.94
N SER A 169 7.03 1.54 -3.70
CA SER A 169 8.10 1.47 -4.69
C SER A 169 8.99 0.25 -4.42
N GLY A 170 10.04 0.10 -5.21
CA GLY A 170 11.04 -0.94 -5.01
C GLY A 170 12.29 -0.66 -5.83
N THR A 171 13.22 -1.60 -5.83
CA THR A 171 14.52 -1.45 -6.52
C THR A 171 14.37 -1.32 -8.03
N THR A 172 13.31 -1.88 -8.59
CA THR A 172 12.99 -1.81 -10.03
C THR A 172 12.35 -0.50 -10.48
N SER A 173 12.10 0.44 -9.56
CA SER A 173 11.43 1.71 -9.86
C SER A 173 12.19 2.59 -10.84
N VAL A 174 13.51 2.44 -10.95
CA VAL A 174 14.33 3.15 -11.95
C VAL A 174 13.81 2.90 -13.37
N ARG A 175 13.40 1.67 -13.66
CA ARG A 175 12.90 1.28 -14.99
C ARG A 175 11.40 1.34 -15.10
N TYR A 176 10.69 0.85 -14.10
CA TYR A 176 9.26 0.57 -14.19
C TYR A 176 8.39 1.59 -13.44
N GLY A 177 9.02 2.50 -12.68
CA GLY A 177 8.27 3.42 -11.80
C GLY A 177 7.73 2.74 -10.56
N THR A 178 6.81 3.40 -9.90
CA THR A 178 6.18 3.02 -8.63
C THR A 178 4.77 2.47 -8.85
N MET A 179 4.02 2.24 -7.78
CA MET A 179 2.58 1.94 -7.87
C MET A 179 1.83 3.01 -8.66
N ARG A 180 2.22 4.30 -8.57
CA ARG A 180 1.59 5.39 -9.33
C ARG A 180 1.67 5.22 -10.84
N ASP A 181 2.69 4.54 -11.34
CA ASP A 181 2.93 4.31 -12.77
C ASP A 181 2.29 3.01 -13.25
N ASN A 182 2.05 2.07 -12.32
CA ASN A 182 1.65 0.70 -12.63
C ASN A 182 0.21 0.35 -12.22
N VAL A 183 -0.52 1.25 -11.56
CA VAL A 183 -1.95 1.08 -11.29
C VAL A 183 -2.75 1.85 -12.35
N LEU A 184 -3.63 1.13 -13.06
CA LEU A 184 -4.50 1.67 -14.11
C LEU A 184 -5.85 2.14 -13.55
N GLY A 185 -6.34 1.48 -12.51
CA GLY A 185 -7.59 1.78 -11.85
C GLY A 185 -7.74 0.95 -10.58
N LEU A 186 -8.72 1.26 -9.77
CA LEU A 186 -9.03 0.51 -8.55
C LEU A 186 -10.52 0.56 -8.21
N THR A 187 -10.96 -0.40 -7.41
CA THR A 187 -12.23 -0.37 -6.70
C THR A 187 -11.95 -0.09 -5.24
N ALA A 188 -12.63 0.88 -4.67
CA ALA A 188 -12.57 1.20 -3.25
C ALA A 188 -13.97 1.38 -2.67
N VAL A 189 -14.12 1.05 -1.39
CA VAL A 189 -15.35 1.30 -0.64
C VAL A 189 -15.12 2.48 0.29
N LEU A 190 -15.92 3.52 0.13
CA LEU A 190 -15.86 4.73 0.95
C LEU A 190 -16.49 4.50 2.33
N ALA A 191 -16.29 5.41 3.26
CA ALA A 191 -16.76 5.28 4.64
C ALA A 191 -18.29 5.11 4.77
N ASP A 192 -19.07 5.64 3.83
CA ASP A 192 -20.53 5.50 3.78
C ASP A 192 -20.99 4.20 3.09
N GLY A 193 -20.06 3.35 2.67
CA GLY A 193 -20.31 2.12 1.91
C GLY A 193 -20.52 2.34 0.42
N THR A 194 -20.29 3.54 -0.11
CA THR A 194 -20.30 3.77 -1.56
C THR A 194 -19.15 3.04 -2.23
N VAL A 195 -19.43 2.24 -3.24
CA VAL A 195 -18.40 1.61 -4.09
C VAL A 195 -17.99 2.60 -5.16
N LEU A 196 -16.71 2.89 -5.20
CA LEU A 196 -16.09 3.79 -6.17
C LEU A 196 -15.15 3.00 -7.08
N GLU A 197 -15.43 3.03 -8.37
CA GLU A 197 -14.49 2.56 -9.39
C GLU A 197 -13.76 3.75 -10.01
N THR A 198 -12.44 3.68 -10.07
CA THR A 198 -11.58 4.73 -10.63
C THR A 198 -10.79 4.22 -11.82
N GLY A 199 -10.47 5.12 -12.74
CA GLY A 199 -9.66 4.78 -13.89
C GLY A 199 -10.35 3.85 -14.87
N SER A 200 -9.57 3.19 -15.68
CA SER A 200 -10.00 2.16 -16.63
C SER A 200 -8.78 1.31 -17.02
N ARG A 201 -8.96 0.26 -17.82
CA ARG A 201 -7.85 -0.53 -18.41
C ARG A 201 -7.02 0.27 -19.42
N ALA A 202 -7.50 1.42 -19.88
CA ALA A 202 -6.78 2.24 -20.85
C ALA A 202 -5.49 2.83 -20.24
N ARG A 203 -4.39 2.70 -20.99
CA ARG A 203 -3.07 3.25 -20.58
C ARG A 203 -3.04 4.77 -20.49
N LYS A 204 -3.97 5.44 -21.15
CA LYS A 204 -4.05 6.90 -21.25
C LYS A 204 -5.49 7.34 -21.09
N SER A 205 -5.70 8.36 -20.26
CA SER A 205 -6.95 9.11 -20.19
C SER A 205 -6.62 10.60 -20.12
N SER A 206 -7.44 11.41 -20.77
CA SER A 206 -7.41 12.88 -20.67
C SER A 206 -8.70 13.41 -20.02
N ALA A 207 -9.56 12.54 -19.50
CA ALA A 207 -10.85 12.90 -18.96
C ALA A 207 -10.81 13.07 -17.42
N GLY A 208 -11.18 14.26 -16.96
CA GLY A 208 -11.40 14.55 -15.55
C GLY A 208 -10.15 14.52 -14.65
N TYR A 209 -10.40 14.43 -13.36
CA TYR A 209 -9.34 14.26 -12.37
C TYR A 209 -8.85 12.82 -12.31
N ASP A 210 -7.56 12.63 -12.04
CA ASP A 210 -6.97 11.33 -11.79
C ASP A 210 -7.26 10.89 -10.34
N VAL A 211 -8.48 10.39 -10.12
CA VAL A 211 -8.92 9.92 -8.80
C VAL A 211 -8.18 8.64 -8.39
N THR A 212 -7.74 7.82 -9.35
CA THR A 212 -6.90 6.66 -9.06
C THR A 212 -5.66 7.09 -8.27
N LYS A 213 -4.94 8.11 -8.76
CA LYS A 213 -3.73 8.61 -8.09
C LYS A 213 -3.99 9.31 -6.76
N LEU A 214 -5.21 9.75 -6.50
CA LEU A 214 -5.61 10.26 -5.19
C LEU A 214 -5.63 9.14 -4.12
N PHE A 215 -6.10 7.94 -4.48
CA PHE A 215 -6.10 6.79 -3.57
C PHE A 215 -4.72 6.18 -3.37
N LEU A 216 -3.80 6.32 -4.34
CA LEU A 216 -2.44 5.81 -4.23
C LEU A 216 -1.62 6.65 -3.23
N GLY A 217 -1.30 6.08 -2.10
CA GLY A 217 -0.66 6.75 -0.98
C GLY A 217 -1.65 7.39 0.01
N SER A 218 -2.93 6.98 -0.01
CA SER A 218 -3.95 7.45 0.93
C SER A 218 -3.90 6.75 2.30
N GLU A 219 -3.18 5.63 2.40
CA GLU A 219 -3.00 4.85 3.63
C GLU A 219 -4.32 4.51 4.34
N GLY A 220 -5.37 4.18 3.55
CA GLY A 220 -6.69 3.83 4.06
C GLY A 220 -7.55 5.00 4.51
N THR A 221 -7.08 6.24 4.43
CA THR A 221 -7.82 7.43 4.93
C THR A 221 -9.01 7.83 4.05
N LEU A 222 -9.05 7.41 2.79
CA LEU A 222 -10.12 7.72 1.84
C LEU A 222 -11.14 6.58 1.67
N GLY A 223 -10.76 5.36 2.04
CA GLY A 223 -11.61 4.17 1.90
C GLY A 223 -10.79 2.89 1.89
N VAL A 224 -11.47 1.75 1.81
CA VAL A 224 -10.87 0.41 1.74
C VAL A 224 -10.75 0.00 0.27
N ILE A 225 -9.53 -0.20 -0.23
CA ILE A 225 -9.30 -0.71 -1.58
C ILE A 225 -9.61 -2.21 -1.59
N THR A 226 -10.45 -2.66 -2.53
CA THR A 226 -10.86 -4.06 -2.67
C THR A 226 -10.34 -4.72 -3.93
N GLU A 227 -10.12 -3.96 -5.01
CA GLU A 227 -9.53 -4.47 -6.25
C GLU A 227 -8.60 -3.45 -6.89
N VAL A 228 -7.62 -3.93 -7.65
CA VAL A 228 -6.64 -3.10 -8.37
C VAL A 228 -6.41 -3.65 -9.77
N ALA A 229 -6.52 -2.75 -10.76
CA ALA A 229 -6.11 -3.03 -12.15
C ALA A 229 -4.63 -2.65 -12.30
N LEU A 230 -3.80 -3.61 -12.69
CA LEU A 230 -2.34 -3.52 -12.76
C LEU A 230 -1.86 -3.50 -14.20
N ARG A 231 -0.87 -2.64 -14.47
CA ARG A 231 -0.08 -2.71 -15.70
C ARG A 231 0.97 -3.78 -15.56
N LEU A 232 1.07 -4.64 -16.59
CA LEU A 232 2.06 -5.70 -16.67
C LEU A 232 3.17 -5.35 -17.66
N HIS A 233 4.30 -5.98 -17.46
CA HIS A 233 5.48 -5.83 -18.31
C HIS A 233 6.01 -7.18 -18.74
N PRO A 234 6.58 -7.31 -19.97
CA PRO A 234 7.25 -8.54 -20.38
C PRO A 234 8.41 -8.91 -19.46
N VAL A 235 8.54 -10.19 -19.14
CA VAL A 235 9.72 -10.70 -18.45
C VAL A 235 10.94 -10.49 -19.36
N PRO A 236 12.05 -9.88 -18.88
CA PRO A 236 13.25 -9.69 -19.69
C PRO A 236 13.82 -11.01 -20.20
N MET A 237 14.22 -11.05 -21.47
CA MET A 237 14.85 -12.26 -22.06
C MET A 237 16.22 -12.55 -21.45
N CYS A 238 16.94 -11.53 -21.01
CA CYS A 238 18.24 -11.64 -20.35
C CYS A 238 18.33 -10.60 -19.23
N VAL A 239 18.96 -10.98 -18.14
CA VAL A 239 19.30 -10.08 -17.02
C VAL A 239 20.77 -10.25 -16.71
N GLU A 240 21.50 -9.15 -16.75
CA GLU A 240 22.91 -9.10 -16.37
C GLU A 240 23.07 -8.21 -15.14
N ALA A 241 24.04 -8.49 -14.31
CA ALA A 241 24.36 -7.71 -13.12
C ALA A 241 25.84 -7.35 -13.10
N ALA A 242 26.14 -6.15 -12.60
CA ALA A 242 27.50 -5.69 -12.40
C ALA A 242 27.61 -4.98 -11.04
N THR A 243 28.79 -5.07 -10.44
CA THR A 243 29.17 -4.25 -9.26
C THR A 243 30.36 -3.40 -9.62
N ALA A 244 30.39 -2.17 -9.13
CA ALA A 244 31.51 -1.24 -9.29
C ALA A 244 31.91 -0.66 -7.94
N ARG A 245 33.18 -0.32 -7.77
CA ARG A 245 33.72 0.37 -6.61
C ARG A 245 34.24 1.72 -7.05
N PHE A 246 34.03 2.73 -6.21
CA PHE A 246 34.45 4.10 -6.44
C PHE A 246 35.19 4.59 -5.20
N ASP A 247 36.12 5.50 -5.38
CA ASP A 247 36.92 6.08 -4.27
C ASP A 247 36.12 7.16 -3.52
N SER A 248 35.08 7.70 -4.12
CA SER A 248 34.19 8.69 -3.51
C SER A 248 32.72 8.48 -3.85
N LEU A 249 31.83 9.04 -3.02
CA LEU A 249 30.39 9.06 -3.26
C LEU A 249 30.05 9.89 -4.51
N GLU A 250 30.83 10.94 -4.78
CA GLU A 250 30.68 11.81 -5.93
C GLU A 250 30.90 11.04 -7.24
N GLU A 251 32.02 10.30 -7.34
CA GLU A 251 32.30 9.44 -8.52
C GLU A 251 31.21 8.38 -8.75
N ALA A 252 30.71 7.78 -7.67
CA ALA A 252 29.62 6.81 -7.76
C ALA A 252 28.33 7.46 -8.29
N ALA A 253 27.99 8.66 -7.82
CA ALA A 253 26.83 9.42 -8.28
C ALA A 253 26.98 9.84 -9.75
N ASP A 254 28.17 10.30 -10.16
CA ASP A 254 28.47 10.67 -11.54
C ASP A 254 28.33 9.46 -12.49
N ALA A 255 28.76 8.28 -12.05
CA ALA A 255 28.57 7.04 -12.82
C ALA A 255 27.08 6.70 -13.02
N VAL A 256 26.26 6.85 -11.98
CA VAL A 256 24.79 6.64 -12.09
C VAL A 256 24.17 7.66 -13.05
N GLN A 257 24.54 8.94 -12.95
CA GLN A 257 24.08 9.98 -13.85
C GLN A 257 24.48 9.67 -15.31
N ALA A 258 25.72 9.24 -15.53
CA ALA A 258 26.20 8.88 -16.86
C ALA A 258 25.38 7.72 -17.47
N LEU A 259 25.07 6.69 -16.70
CA LEU A 259 24.21 5.57 -17.16
C LEU A 259 22.85 6.10 -17.64
N LEU A 260 22.20 6.96 -16.87
CA LEU A 260 20.90 7.52 -17.20
C LEU A 260 20.97 8.47 -18.41
N LEU A 261 21.97 9.35 -18.46
CA LEU A 261 22.16 10.29 -19.58
C LEU A 261 22.45 9.60 -20.91
N HIS A 262 23.12 8.46 -20.88
CA HIS A 262 23.39 7.65 -22.08
C HIS A 262 22.23 6.70 -22.44
N GLY A 263 21.10 6.79 -21.72
CA GLY A 263 19.92 5.98 -22.00
C GLY A 263 20.12 4.47 -21.76
N VAL A 264 21.05 4.09 -20.89
CA VAL A 264 21.27 2.69 -20.53
C VAL A 264 20.03 2.17 -19.77
N SER A 265 19.43 1.10 -20.29
CA SER A 265 18.21 0.53 -19.72
C SER A 265 18.51 -0.26 -18.44
N VAL A 266 18.72 0.44 -17.33
CA VAL A 266 19.00 -0.17 -16.03
C VAL A 266 17.69 -0.53 -15.34
N ALA A 267 17.51 -1.77 -14.91
CA ALA A 267 16.34 -2.19 -14.18
C ALA A 267 16.43 -1.86 -12.69
N ARG A 268 17.63 -1.99 -12.12
CA ARG A 268 17.96 -1.68 -10.73
C ARG A 268 19.30 -0.97 -10.69
N CYS A 269 19.42 0.03 -9.82
CA CYS A 269 20.66 0.73 -9.60
C CYS A 269 20.72 1.14 -8.13
N GLU A 270 21.50 0.41 -7.35
CA GLU A 270 21.63 0.63 -5.90
C GLU A 270 23.03 1.18 -5.60
N LEU A 271 23.07 2.22 -4.79
CA LEU A 271 24.31 2.84 -4.30
C LEU A 271 24.37 2.63 -2.79
N LEU A 272 25.50 2.09 -2.32
CA LEU A 272 25.79 1.90 -0.91
C LEU A 272 27.05 2.69 -0.57
N ASP A 273 27.00 3.53 0.46
CA ASP A 273 28.17 4.18 1.02
C ASP A 273 28.92 3.26 2.00
N ALA A 274 30.10 3.65 2.43
CA ALA A 274 30.89 2.87 3.36
C ALA A 274 30.15 2.59 4.68
N THR A 275 29.38 3.58 5.17
CA THR A 275 28.63 3.46 6.43
C THR A 275 27.52 2.39 6.31
N ALA A 276 26.80 2.36 5.18
CA ALA A 276 25.79 1.35 4.92
C ALA A 276 26.42 -0.05 4.81
N ILE A 277 27.56 -0.18 4.12
CA ILE A 277 28.29 -1.44 4.00
C ILE A 277 28.76 -1.94 5.38
N ASP A 278 29.31 -1.06 6.21
CA ASP A 278 29.75 -1.41 7.56
C ASP A 278 28.56 -1.83 8.45
N ALA A 279 27.43 -1.14 8.34
CA ALA A 279 26.22 -1.49 9.07
C ALA A 279 25.69 -2.88 8.66
N PHE A 280 25.64 -3.19 7.37
CA PHE A 280 25.25 -4.53 6.88
C PHE A 280 26.18 -5.61 7.39
N ASN A 281 27.51 -5.38 7.35
CA ASN A 281 28.51 -6.34 7.82
C ASN A 281 28.42 -6.57 9.33
N ALA A 282 28.02 -5.55 10.10
CA ALA A 282 27.84 -5.68 11.55
C ALA A 282 26.56 -6.40 11.95
N PHE A 283 25.53 -6.37 11.08
CA PHE A 283 24.22 -7.02 11.32
C PHE A 283 24.21 -8.49 10.85
N SER A 284 25.04 -8.87 9.89
CA SER A 284 25.16 -10.22 9.34
C SER A 284 26.02 -11.13 10.21
#